data_a0791a8b0d2b07adc8f25faac3869ce3
#
_entry.id   a0791a8b0d2b07adc8f25faac3869ce3
#
_cell.length_a   1.000
_cell.length_b   1.000
_cell.length_c   1.000
_cell.angle_alpha   90.00
_cell.angle_beta   90.00
_cell.angle_gamma   90.00
#
_symmetry.space_group_name_H-M   'P 1'
#
loop_
_entity.id
_entity.type
_entity.pdbx_description
1 polymer ?
#
loop_
_entity_poly.entity_id
_entity_poly.type
_entity_poly.pdbx_seq_one_letter_code
_entity_poly.pdbx_strand_id
1 'polypeptide(L)'
;MKYLLSIVLLALIGFTTPKKTVSVYDWGSASVEPDLSWADQVGAQKTPKNKEWDAGKFGLRNDTSVFSTHAIQAAIDACYQQGGGTVVVAPGYYKIGALFIKSGVNLHLSKGTTLLASENIQDYPEFPSRIAGIEMTWPSAVINIMDAENAALTGEGFIDCRGKVFWDKYWAMREEYE
;
A
#
# COMPACT_ATOMS: atom_id res chain seq x y z
N MET A 1 48.80 -27.10 -48.70
CA MET A 1 48.29 -25.99 -47.87
C MET A 1 47.03 -26.46 -47.15
N LYS A 2 47.14 -26.75 -45.85
CA LYS A 2 46.04 -27.28 -45.04
C LYS A 2 45.57 -26.13 -44.11
N TYR A 3 44.33 -25.69 -44.28
CA TYR A 3 43.74 -24.71 -43.38
C TYR A 3 43.09 -25.45 -42.21
N LEU A 4 43.61 -25.23 -41.01
CA LEU A 4 43.02 -25.67 -39.73
C LEU A 4 41.89 -24.69 -39.40
N LEU A 5 40.65 -25.19 -39.35
CA LEU A 5 39.52 -24.46 -38.81
C LEU A 5 39.49 -24.68 -37.29
N SER A 6 39.84 -23.67 -36.51
CA SER A 6 39.67 -23.69 -35.04
C SER A 6 38.24 -23.25 -34.70
N ILE A 7 37.43 -24.22 -34.25
CA ILE A 7 36.09 -23.95 -33.71
C ILE A 7 36.27 -23.49 -32.25
N VAL A 8 36.02 -22.20 -32.01
CA VAL A 8 35.96 -21.67 -30.65
C VAL A 8 34.54 -21.95 -30.12
N LEU A 9 34.45 -22.91 -29.19
CA LEU A 9 33.22 -23.23 -28.47
C LEU A 9 33.08 -22.20 -27.34
N LEU A 10 32.24 -21.17 -27.54
CA LEU A 10 31.86 -20.26 -26.47
C LEU A 10 30.85 -20.97 -25.54
N ALA A 11 31.33 -21.44 -24.41
CA ALA A 11 30.47 -21.91 -23.32
C ALA A 11 29.77 -20.70 -22.69
N LEU A 12 28.48 -20.53 -22.98
CA LEU A 12 27.59 -19.62 -22.27
C LEU A 12 27.37 -20.17 -20.85
N ILE A 13 28.23 -19.73 -19.92
CA ILE A 13 27.99 -19.95 -18.50
C ILE A 13 26.90 -18.98 -18.08
N GLY A 14 25.67 -19.46 -18.03
CA GLY A 14 24.55 -18.73 -17.45
C GLY A 14 24.81 -18.48 -15.97
N PHE A 15 25.13 -17.24 -15.61
CA PHE A 15 25.14 -16.83 -14.21
C PHE A 15 23.70 -16.78 -13.72
N THR A 16 23.22 -17.89 -13.17
CA THR A 16 22.05 -17.87 -12.32
C THR A 16 22.48 -17.24 -11.00
N THR A 17 22.12 -15.98 -10.79
CA THR A 17 22.23 -15.37 -9.46
C THR A 17 21.35 -16.18 -8.51
N PRO A 18 21.91 -16.73 -7.42
CA PRO A 18 21.07 -17.42 -6.45
C PRO A 18 20.07 -16.42 -5.87
N LYS A 19 18.78 -16.71 -6.01
CA LYS A 19 17.74 -15.98 -5.24
C LYS A 19 18.12 -16.11 -3.77
N LYS A 20 18.46 -15.00 -3.13
CA LYS A 20 18.72 -14.95 -1.70
C LYS A 20 17.38 -15.18 -1.00
N THR A 21 17.09 -16.43 -0.64
CA THR A 21 15.97 -16.77 0.25
C THR A 21 16.30 -16.18 1.62
N VAL A 22 15.56 -15.14 1.99
CA VAL A 22 15.62 -14.60 3.35
C VAL A 22 14.73 -15.50 4.20
N SER A 23 15.33 -16.40 4.97
CA SER A 23 14.60 -17.14 6.01
C SER A 23 14.18 -16.13 7.08
N VAL A 24 12.89 -15.92 7.24
CA VAL A 24 12.31 -14.99 8.22
C VAL A 24 12.29 -15.61 9.63
N TYR A 25 12.38 -16.93 9.74
CA TYR A 25 12.36 -17.63 11.02
C TYR A 25 13.42 -18.73 11.06
N ASP A 26 14.45 -18.56 11.88
CA ASP A 26 15.35 -19.63 12.28
C ASP A 26 14.86 -20.20 13.62
N TRP A 27 14.12 -21.28 13.57
CA TRP A 27 13.62 -22.03 14.73
C TRP A 27 14.54 -23.19 15.13
N GLY A 28 15.84 -23.05 14.90
CA GLY A 28 16.82 -24.12 15.10
C GLY A 28 16.91 -25.07 13.88
N SER A 29 17.71 -26.08 13.95
CA SER A 29 18.22 -26.92 12.84
C SER A 29 17.21 -27.67 11.96
N ALA A 30 15.93 -27.38 12.03
CA ALA A 30 14.90 -27.87 11.12
C ALA A 30 14.35 -26.70 10.30
N SER A 31 15.12 -26.25 9.30
CA SER A 31 14.60 -25.31 8.30
C SER A 31 13.62 -26.06 7.37
N VAL A 32 12.37 -26.13 7.79
CA VAL A 32 11.29 -26.46 6.85
C VAL A 32 11.01 -25.16 6.09
N GLU A 33 11.34 -25.12 4.81
CA GLU A 33 10.93 -24.03 3.92
C GLU A 33 9.40 -23.94 4.00
N PRO A 34 8.82 -22.78 4.42
CA PRO A 34 7.39 -22.68 4.53
C PRO A 34 6.76 -22.82 3.14
N ASP A 35 5.70 -23.63 3.04
CA ASP A 35 4.90 -23.69 1.83
C ASP A 35 4.15 -22.35 1.67
N LEU A 36 4.58 -21.53 0.73
CA LEU A 36 3.99 -20.25 0.39
C LEU A 36 3.09 -20.31 -0.85
N SER A 37 2.72 -21.50 -1.32
CA SER A 37 1.86 -21.69 -2.51
C SER A 37 0.51 -20.97 -2.38
N TRP A 38 0.03 -20.79 -1.17
CA TRP A 38 -1.19 -20.03 -0.88
C TRP A 38 -1.03 -18.52 -1.18
N ALA A 39 0.19 -17.99 -1.16
CA ALA A 39 0.43 -16.55 -1.34
C ALA A 39 0.04 -16.06 -2.74
N ASP A 40 0.10 -16.93 -3.75
CA ASP A 40 -0.34 -16.62 -5.11
C ASP A 40 -1.85 -16.39 -5.22
N GLN A 41 -2.61 -16.78 -4.20
CA GLN A 41 -4.07 -16.65 -4.13
C GLN A 41 -4.51 -15.44 -3.28
N VAL A 42 -3.57 -14.70 -2.70
CA VAL A 42 -3.86 -13.52 -1.84
C VAL A 42 -3.66 -12.23 -2.62
N GLY A 43 -4.37 -11.19 -2.18
CA GLY A 43 -4.34 -9.89 -2.83
C GLY A 43 -5.30 -9.78 -4.01
N ALA A 44 -5.14 -8.74 -4.81
CA ALA A 44 -6.01 -8.49 -5.96
C ALA A 44 -5.72 -9.49 -7.10
N GLN A 45 -6.64 -10.42 -7.32
CA GLN A 45 -6.53 -11.47 -8.36
C GLN A 45 -6.95 -10.99 -9.75
N LYS A 46 -7.57 -9.83 -9.84
CA LYS A 46 -8.04 -9.24 -11.10
C LYS A 46 -7.41 -7.88 -11.31
N THR A 47 -6.94 -7.64 -12.53
CA THR A 47 -6.55 -6.30 -12.94
C THR A 47 -7.76 -5.36 -12.84
N PRO A 48 -7.62 -4.16 -12.28
CA PRO A 48 -8.70 -3.16 -12.28
C PRO A 48 -9.17 -2.89 -13.70
N LYS A 49 -10.47 -2.57 -13.85
CA LYS A 49 -11.00 -2.18 -15.16
C LYS A 49 -10.17 -1.03 -15.73
N ASN A 50 -10.00 -1.03 -17.06
CA ASN A 50 -9.23 -0.02 -17.81
C ASN A 50 -9.97 1.33 -17.87
N LYS A 51 -10.43 1.82 -16.70
CA LYS A 51 -11.11 3.10 -16.55
C LYS A 51 -10.40 3.91 -15.48
N GLU A 52 -9.91 5.07 -15.87
CA GLU A 52 -9.23 5.99 -14.96
C GLU A 52 -10.18 7.08 -14.45
N TRP A 53 -10.01 7.41 -13.21
CA TRP A 53 -10.74 8.42 -12.47
C TRP A 53 -9.73 9.42 -11.91
N ASP A 54 -9.70 10.59 -12.49
CA ASP A 54 -8.83 11.68 -12.03
C ASP A 54 -9.43 12.30 -10.77
N ALA A 55 -8.73 12.17 -9.63
CA ALA A 55 -9.13 12.77 -8.36
C ALA A 55 -9.26 14.31 -8.43
N GLY A 56 -8.54 14.95 -9.36
CA GLY A 56 -8.64 16.38 -9.61
C GLY A 56 -10.07 16.82 -9.98
N LYS A 57 -10.83 15.98 -10.67
CA LYS A 57 -12.23 16.24 -11.05
C LYS A 57 -13.20 16.24 -9.87
N PHE A 58 -12.76 15.78 -8.70
CA PHE A 58 -13.52 15.71 -7.47
C PHE A 58 -13.12 16.81 -6.46
N GLY A 59 -12.37 17.80 -6.92
CA GLY A 59 -11.99 18.96 -6.11
C GLY A 59 -10.66 18.81 -5.37
N LEU A 60 -9.83 17.82 -5.75
CA LEU A 60 -8.48 17.68 -5.22
C LEU A 60 -7.65 18.93 -5.51
N ARG A 61 -6.99 19.48 -4.50
CA ARG A 61 -6.14 20.66 -4.61
C ARG A 61 -4.77 20.37 -4.03
N ASN A 62 -3.73 20.78 -4.74
CA ASN A 62 -2.35 20.74 -4.24
C ASN A 62 -2.15 21.87 -3.21
N ASP A 63 -2.76 21.69 -2.05
CA ASP A 63 -2.76 22.64 -0.94
C ASP A 63 -2.90 21.87 0.38
N THR A 64 -1.89 21.93 1.22
CA THR A 64 -1.86 21.21 2.51
C THR A 64 -2.57 21.98 3.64
N SER A 65 -3.05 23.20 3.39
CA SER A 65 -3.87 23.95 4.36
C SER A 65 -5.30 23.42 4.44
N VAL A 66 -5.74 22.68 3.41
CA VAL A 66 -7.07 22.07 3.33
C VAL A 66 -6.97 20.54 3.25
N PHE A 67 -7.99 19.85 3.77
CA PHE A 67 -8.07 18.41 3.64
C PHE A 67 -8.49 17.98 2.24
N SER A 68 -7.71 17.08 1.67
CA SER A 68 -7.98 16.43 0.39
C SER A 68 -8.72 15.09 0.54
N THR A 69 -8.96 14.64 1.77
CA THR A 69 -9.61 13.35 2.09
C THR A 69 -10.92 13.19 1.33
N HIS A 70 -11.79 14.21 1.42
CA HIS A 70 -13.11 14.14 0.79
C HIS A 70 -13.04 14.03 -0.74
N ALA A 71 -12.13 14.74 -1.38
CA ALA A 71 -11.98 14.70 -2.84
C ALA A 71 -11.48 13.34 -3.32
N ILE A 72 -10.47 12.77 -2.64
CA ILE A 72 -9.94 11.44 -2.99
C ILE A 72 -10.99 10.36 -2.68
N GLN A 73 -11.68 10.46 -1.53
CA GLN A 73 -12.73 9.48 -1.18
C GLN A 73 -13.91 9.55 -2.15
N ALA A 74 -14.33 10.73 -2.57
CA ALA A 74 -15.40 10.87 -3.57
C ALA A 74 -15.02 10.24 -4.92
N ALA A 75 -13.76 10.36 -5.34
CA ALA A 75 -13.26 9.68 -6.53
C ALA A 75 -13.29 8.14 -6.37
N ILE A 76 -12.88 7.62 -5.20
CA ILE A 76 -12.94 6.19 -4.88
C ILE A 76 -14.39 5.70 -4.91
N ASP A 77 -15.31 6.44 -4.30
CA ASP A 77 -16.72 6.09 -4.21
C ASP A 77 -17.40 6.07 -5.60
N ALA A 78 -17.13 7.08 -6.41
CA ALA A 78 -17.61 7.13 -7.79
C ALA A 78 -17.04 6.00 -8.66
N CYS A 79 -15.76 5.71 -8.51
CA CYS A 79 -15.11 4.59 -9.19
C CYS A 79 -15.76 3.26 -8.81
N TYR A 80 -15.98 3.01 -7.53
CA TYR A 80 -16.66 1.82 -7.02
C TYR A 80 -18.08 1.67 -7.57
N GLN A 81 -18.88 2.75 -7.48
CA GLN A 81 -20.28 2.75 -7.97
C GLN A 81 -20.39 2.43 -9.46
N GLN A 82 -19.37 2.72 -10.24
CA GLN A 82 -19.29 2.42 -11.68
C GLN A 82 -18.61 1.06 -11.97
N GLY A 83 -18.44 0.24 -10.96
CA GLY A 83 -17.93 -1.13 -11.06
C GLY A 83 -16.41 -1.23 -11.08
N GLY A 84 -15.70 -0.26 -10.51
CA GLY A 84 -14.26 -0.28 -10.31
C GLY A 84 -13.45 0.43 -11.39
N GLY A 85 -12.13 0.46 -11.19
CA GLY A 85 -11.15 1.11 -12.05
C GLY A 85 -9.96 1.64 -11.25
N THR A 86 -9.23 2.57 -11.83
CA THR A 86 -8.07 3.19 -11.20
C THR A 86 -8.36 4.66 -10.87
N VAL A 87 -8.30 5.03 -9.60
CA VAL A 87 -8.36 6.43 -9.15
C VAL A 87 -6.93 6.96 -9.14
N VAL A 88 -6.67 7.94 -9.98
CA VAL A 88 -5.35 8.55 -10.15
C VAL A 88 -5.25 9.83 -9.31
N VAL A 89 -4.27 9.88 -8.43
CA VAL A 89 -3.88 11.08 -7.68
C VAL A 89 -2.66 11.68 -8.35
N ALA A 90 -2.81 12.88 -8.89
CA ALA A 90 -1.77 13.61 -9.61
C ALA A 90 -0.61 14.02 -8.67
N PRO A 91 0.57 14.35 -9.22
CA PRO A 91 1.69 14.87 -8.42
C PRO A 91 1.29 16.09 -7.60
N GLY A 92 1.73 16.15 -6.35
CA GLY A 92 1.43 17.24 -5.40
C GLY A 92 1.46 16.77 -3.95
N TYR A 93 1.20 17.72 -3.05
CA TYR A 93 1.14 17.48 -1.60
C TYR A 93 -0.29 17.61 -1.11
N TYR A 94 -0.82 16.55 -0.49
CA TYR A 94 -2.23 16.47 -0.13
C TYR A 94 -2.38 16.05 1.33
N LYS A 95 -2.97 16.93 2.16
CA LYS A 95 -3.29 16.58 3.54
C LYS A 95 -4.53 15.69 3.58
N ILE A 96 -4.43 14.55 4.26
CA ILE A 96 -5.51 13.57 4.38
C ILE A 96 -5.73 13.12 5.82
N GLY A 97 -6.95 12.68 6.12
CA GLY A 97 -7.27 11.77 7.23
C GLY A 97 -7.31 10.33 6.73
N ALA A 98 -8.34 9.59 7.12
CA ALA A 98 -8.54 8.20 6.68
C ALA A 98 -9.13 8.11 5.26
N LEU A 99 -8.58 7.20 4.45
CA LEU A 99 -9.14 6.81 3.16
C LEU A 99 -9.58 5.33 3.21
N PHE A 100 -10.68 5.03 2.55
CA PHE A 100 -11.27 3.69 2.48
C PHE A 100 -11.34 3.23 1.02
N ILE A 101 -10.45 2.32 0.63
CA ILE A 101 -10.42 1.75 -0.72
C ILE A 101 -11.47 0.64 -0.79
N LYS A 102 -12.31 0.67 -1.82
CA LYS A 102 -13.42 -0.25 -2.03
C LYS A 102 -13.12 -1.33 -3.04
N SER A 103 -13.96 -2.37 -3.09
CA SER A 103 -13.80 -3.50 -4.02
C SER A 103 -13.65 -3.03 -5.46
N GLY A 104 -12.69 -3.62 -6.17
CA GLY A 104 -12.41 -3.33 -7.58
C GLY A 104 -11.77 -1.97 -7.85
N VAL A 105 -11.36 -1.24 -6.80
CA VAL A 105 -10.73 0.09 -6.93
C VAL A 105 -9.24 -0.03 -6.68
N ASN A 106 -8.45 0.49 -7.61
CA ASN A 106 -7.03 0.74 -7.44
C ASN A 106 -6.81 2.23 -7.17
N LEU A 107 -6.31 2.58 -5.99
CA LEU A 107 -5.83 3.93 -5.71
C LEU A 107 -4.38 4.05 -6.21
N HIS A 108 -4.17 4.85 -7.24
CA HIS A 108 -2.87 5.04 -7.86
C HIS A 108 -2.28 6.40 -7.52
N LEU A 109 -1.15 6.38 -6.81
CA LEU A 109 -0.39 7.58 -6.49
C LEU A 109 0.69 7.80 -7.54
N SER A 110 0.52 8.79 -8.40
CA SER A 110 1.50 9.12 -9.43
C SER A 110 2.85 9.49 -8.81
N LYS A 111 3.93 9.30 -9.54
CA LYS A 111 5.26 9.76 -9.11
C LYS A 111 5.23 11.25 -8.77
N GLY A 112 5.75 11.61 -7.59
CA GLY A 112 5.71 12.99 -7.09
C GLY A 112 4.44 13.35 -6.31
N THR A 113 3.51 12.40 -6.12
CA THR A 113 2.41 12.55 -5.16
C THR A 113 2.92 12.30 -3.75
N THR A 114 2.53 13.14 -2.80
CA THR A 114 2.74 12.93 -1.37
C THR A 114 1.43 13.10 -0.62
N LEU A 115 0.97 12.05 0.04
CA LEU A 115 -0.14 12.10 0.97
C LEU A 115 0.41 12.35 2.37
N LEU A 116 0.00 13.46 3.01
CA LEU A 116 0.39 13.84 4.36
C LEU A 116 -0.76 13.52 5.32
N ALA A 117 -0.59 12.52 6.16
CA ALA A 117 -1.60 12.13 7.12
C ALA A 117 -1.80 13.21 8.21
N SER A 118 -3.02 13.36 8.72
CA SER A 118 -3.31 14.25 9.84
C SER A 118 -2.64 13.75 11.12
N GLU A 119 -2.14 14.69 11.91
CA GLU A 119 -1.61 14.44 13.26
C GLU A 119 -2.71 14.51 14.33
N ASN A 120 -3.96 14.81 13.94
CA ASN A 120 -5.09 14.85 14.85
C ASN A 120 -5.90 13.55 14.75
N ILE A 121 -6.01 12.82 15.86
CA ILE A 121 -6.73 11.54 15.92
C ILE A 121 -8.22 11.68 15.59
N GLN A 122 -8.82 12.85 15.79
CA GLN A 122 -10.21 13.11 15.46
C GLN A 122 -10.52 13.08 13.94
N ASP A 123 -9.48 13.13 13.10
CA ASP A 123 -9.62 13.03 11.64
C ASP A 123 -9.68 11.58 11.14
N TYR A 124 -9.68 10.61 12.08
CA TYR A 124 -9.74 9.17 11.83
C TYR A 124 -11.01 8.61 12.46
N PRO A 125 -12.05 8.31 11.66
CA PRO A 125 -13.29 7.75 12.18
C PRO A 125 -13.04 6.44 12.93
N GLU A 126 -13.73 6.29 14.05
CA GLU A 126 -13.67 5.10 14.88
C GLU A 126 -14.65 4.05 14.35
N PHE A 127 -14.30 2.79 14.47
CA PHE A 127 -15.15 1.66 14.16
C PHE A 127 -14.86 0.46 15.08
N PRO A 128 -15.82 -0.48 15.21
CA PRO A 128 -15.59 -1.72 15.95
C PRO A 128 -14.40 -2.49 15.33
N SER A 129 -13.45 -2.84 16.18
CA SER A 129 -12.20 -3.48 15.77
C SER A 129 -11.73 -4.45 16.83
N ARG A 130 -10.60 -5.12 16.57
CA ARG A 130 -9.97 -6.03 17.52
C ARG A 130 -8.49 -5.73 17.63
N ILE A 131 -8.06 -5.29 18.81
CA ILE A 131 -6.67 -4.93 19.11
C ILE A 131 -6.13 -5.88 20.18
N ALA A 132 -5.01 -6.53 19.89
CA ALA A 132 -4.37 -7.49 20.81
C ALA A 132 -5.33 -8.56 21.37
N GLY A 133 -6.31 -8.98 20.59
CA GLY A 133 -7.32 -9.97 20.99
C GLY A 133 -8.53 -9.42 21.75
N ILE A 134 -8.60 -8.11 21.97
CA ILE A 134 -9.70 -7.44 22.70
C ILE A 134 -10.60 -6.74 21.67
N GLU A 135 -11.90 -7.03 21.72
CA GLU A 135 -12.92 -6.32 20.94
C GLU A 135 -13.11 -4.91 21.50
N MET A 136 -12.92 -3.91 20.65
CA MET A 136 -13.05 -2.51 21.06
C MET A 136 -13.30 -1.60 19.87
N THR A 137 -13.72 -0.38 20.13
CA THR A 137 -13.77 0.70 19.13
C THR A 137 -12.39 1.33 19.02
N TRP A 138 -11.89 1.47 17.80
CA TRP A 138 -10.56 2.00 17.51
C TRP A 138 -10.55 2.92 16.30
N PRO A 139 -9.71 3.97 16.31
CA PRO A 139 -9.55 4.84 15.15
C PRO A 139 -9.08 4.08 13.90
N SER A 140 -9.59 4.47 12.74
CA SER A 140 -9.16 3.92 11.46
C SER A 140 -7.69 4.20 11.16
N ALA A 141 -7.10 3.42 10.28
CA ALA A 141 -5.79 3.70 9.70
C ALA A 141 -5.85 4.84 8.66
N VAL A 142 -4.69 5.32 8.22
CA VAL A 142 -4.59 6.31 7.12
C VAL A 142 -5.18 5.74 5.82
N ILE A 143 -4.87 4.48 5.51
CA ILE A 143 -5.45 3.74 4.38
C ILE A 143 -6.11 2.48 4.93
N ASN A 144 -7.36 2.28 4.57
CA ASN A 144 -8.19 1.16 5.00
C ASN A 144 -8.69 0.38 3.78
N ILE A 145 -8.52 -0.94 3.82
CA ILE A 145 -9.12 -1.89 2.87
C ILE A 145 -9.85 -2.91 3.73
N MET A 146 -11.17 -2.82 3.80
CA MET A 146 -11.99 -3.62 4.70
C MET A 146 -13.12 -4.26 3.89
N ASP A 147 -13.29 -5.57 4.06
CA ASP A 147 -14.33 -6.37 3.36
C ASP A 147 -14.37 -6.08 1.85
N ALA A 148 -13.19 -5.93 1.25
CA ALA A 148 -13.04 -5.53 -0.15
C ALA A 148 -12.28 -6.58 -0.97
N GLU A 149 -12.79 -6.86 -2.17
CA GLU A 149 -12.18 -7.76 -3.14
C GLU A 149 -11.51 -6.97 -4.27
N ASN A 150 -10.34 -7.42 -4.71
CA ASN A 150 -9.59 -6.83 -5.82
C ASN A 150 -9.33 -5.31 -5.63
N ALA A 151 -9.14 -4.90 -4.39
CA ALA A 151 -8.71 -3.55 -4.04
C ALA A 151 -7.18 -3.45 -4.07
N ALA A 152 -6.66 -2.30 -4.49
CA ALA A 152 -5.22 -2.10 -4.59
C ALA A 152 -4.80 -0.67 -4.27
N LEU A 153 -3.56 -0.52 -3.82
CA LEU A 153 -2.83 0.74 -3.71
C LEU A 153 -1.54 0.58 -4.53
N THR A 154 -1.33 1.44 -5.51
CA THR A 154 -0.21 1.34 -6.45
C THR A 154 0.44 2.69 -6.75
N GLY A 155 1.50 2.69 -7.54
CA GLY A 155 2.19 3.89 -8.00
C GLY A 155 3.54 4.11 -7.31
N GLU A 156 4.15 5.26 -7.61
CA GLU A 156 5.46 5.68 -7.10
C GLU A 156 5.35 6.90 -6.18
N GLY A 157 4.13 7.19 -5.68
CA GLY A 157 3.89 8.25 -4.72
C GLY A 157 4.36 7.87 -3.31
N PHE A 158 4.32 8.83 -2.42
CA PHE A 158 4.74 8.69 -1.03
C PHE A 158 3.56 8.93 -0.07
N ILE A 159 3.53 8.18 1.04
CA ILE A 159 2.57 8.36 2.13
C ILE A 159 3.37 8.63 3.40
N ASP A 160 3.27 9.85 3.89
CA ASP A 160 3.83 10.24 5.18
C ASP A 160 2.74 10.17 6.25
N CYS A 161 2.78 9.12 7.06
CA CYS A 161 1.82 8.90 8.13
C CYS A 161 1.99 9.83 9.34
N ARG A 162 3.06 10.62 9.42
CA ARG A 162 3.34 11.63 10.45
C ARG A 162 3.12 11.09 11.89
N GLY A 163 3.48 9.83 12.10
CA GLY A 163 3.14 9.06 13.31
C GLY A 163 3.85 9.50 14.59
N LYS A 164 4.81 10.45 14.51
CA LYS A 164 5.63 10.87 15.67
C LYS A 164 4.80 11.37 16.84
N VAL A 165 3.77 12.15 16.59
CA VAL A 165 2.90 12.72 17.66
C VAL A 165 2.15 11.63 18.44
N PHE A 166 1.74 10.56 17.75
CA PHE A 166 1.07 9.42 18.37
C PHE A 166 2.06 8.56 19.15
N TRP A 167 3.27 8.39 18.62
CA TRP A 167 4.35 7.67 19.26
C TRP A 167 4.81 8.36 20.54
N ASP A 168 5.05 9.66 20.51
CA ASP A 168 5.46 10.45 21.66
C ASP A 168 4.39 10.37 22.78
N LYS A 169 3.11 10.47 22.41
CA LYS A 169 1.99 10.34 23.35
C LYS A 169 1.93 8.94 23.97
N TYR A 170 2.13 7.89 23.18
CA TYR A 170 2.14 6.52 23.67
C TYR A 170 3.23 6.31 24.73
N TRP A 171 4.45 6.77 24.46
CA TRP A 171 5.56 6.61 25.43
C TRP A 171 5.37 7.45 26.67
N ALA A 172 4.88 8.66 26.57
CA ALA A 172 4.57 9.49 27.74
C ALA A 172 3.52 8.83 28.65
N MET A 173 2.46 8.24 28.08
CA MET A 173 1.49 7.48 28.85
C MET A 173 2.10 6.22 29.49
N ARG A 174 2.98 5.53 28.80
CA ARG A 174 3.61 4.32 29.32
C ARG A 174 4.51 4.61 30.53
N GLU A 175 5.30 5.68 30.48
CA GLU A 175 6.14 6.14 31.60
C GLU A 175 5.32 6.45 32.86
N GLU A 176 4.04 6.84 32.70
CA GLU A 176 3.16 7.10 33.86
C GLU A 176 2.72 5.80 34.56
N TYR A 177 2.76 4.65 33.89
CA TYR A 177 2.31 3.36 34.43
C TYR A 177 3.46 2.42 34.86
N GLU A 178 4.72 2.79 34.66
CA GLU A 178 5.92 2.06 35.13
C GLU A 178 6.46 2.66 36.43
#